data_33dcb654e07015b7f0d0d807057168f5
#
_entry.id   33dcb654e07015b7f0d0d807057168f5
#
_cell.length_a   1.000
_cell.length_b   1.000
_cell.length_c   1.000
_cell.angle_alpha   90.00
_cell.angle_beta   90.00
_cell.angle_gamma   90.00
#
_symmetry.space_group_name_H-M   'P 1'
#
loop_
_entity.id
_entity.type
_entity.pdbx_description
1 polymer ?
#
loop_
_entity_poly.entity_id
_entity_poly.type
_entity_poly.pdbx_seq_one_letter_code
_entity_poly.pdbx_strand_id
1 'polypeptide(L)'
;MTFNKSGDCNLNGSIKYPYILFVVIALAVAIGGYFVWQSFQPPPSPGTPGPGGGGQPPPPKQITLVVISRHGLDILGKVETAFLSSSIARKYNITAIQWLTPAAHLWVSTINARGDIDVAWGGGPVLFDTLFSEGLLKPLNGSVLNVVNKLPDTISGSPAKRFDSNGNIVWVGAAISSFGFTINKDYLKTYNLPEPDEWIDLGNETYGLTLPKTSVGVANAVTSTSNTRMYEIIIQRYGWVDGWKIITLIGANAEIYDQSEAVRESVISKRIGVGLTIDFYGYTAQIQAPGAAYYVLPKDGTIVNADPIALLKTSKNVEAAQAFIEWVLSPEGQKIWLDPNINRMPINVEVFNTPEGKMRQDLYLQYNLTLKAATIEFSDELASSYEQALIWFFDSTIVKPQAELRSAWIKLIQAKINNKISQEKFRELVDILTNPTKLTFIDPLTNKPTTFTMEYAQKINPHMKNVDFRTNICSVWRNAAIARYQQVASALGG
;
A
#
# COMPACT_ATOMS: atom_id res chain seq x y z
N MET A 1 36.90 -42.11 -36.07
CA MET A 1 35.72 -42.36 -36.89
C MET A 1 34.81 -41.16 -36.69
N THR A 2 34.94 -40.12 -37.42
CA THR A 2 34.50 -39.67 -38.76
C THR A 2 33.02 -39.85 -39.07
N PHE A 3 32.47 -38.73 -39.45
CA PHE A 3 31.30 -38.33 -40.26
C PHE A 3 30.12 -37.77 -39.48
N ASN A 4 29.82 -36.48 -39.54
CA ASN A 4 29.41 -35.52 -40.60
C ASN A 4 27.98 -35.76 -41.17
N LYS A 5 27.09 -34.77 -41.02
CA LYS A 5 26.29 -34.01 -41.99
C LYS A 5 24.98 -33.52 -41.36
N SER A 6 24.81 -32.23 -41.13
CA SER A 6 24.08 -31.22 -41.95
C SER A 6 22.60 -31.58 -42.23
N GLY A 7 21.70 -30.72 -41.75
CA GLY A 7 20.30 -30.63 -42.16
C GLY A 7 19.75 -29.26 -41.82
N ASP A 8 19.94 -28.31 -42.72
CA ASP A 8 19.28 -27.01 -42.72
C ASP A 8 17.79 -27.19 -42.91
N CYS A 9 16.99 -26.54 -42.08
CA CYS A 9 15.58 -26.27 -42.35
C CYS A 9 15.33 -24.79 -42.29
N ASN A 10 15.43 -24.16 -43.45
CA ASN A 10 15.00 -22.81 -43.74
C ASN A 10 13.49 -22.73 -43.70
N LEU A 11 12.93 -21.99 -42.77
CA LEU A 11 11.52 -21.51 -42.82
C LEU A 11 11.52 -19.99 -42.91
N ASN A 12 11.76 -19.47 -44.12
CA ASN A 12 11.40 -18.12 -44.52
C ASN A 12 9.88 -18.05 -44.70
N GLY A 13 9.17 -17.62 -43.66
CA GLY A 13 7.80 -17.15 -43.69
C GLY A 13 7.75 -15.63 -43.72
N SER A 14 7.97 -15.02 -44.89
CA SER A 14 7.74 -13.58 -45.12
C SER A 14 6.24 -13.31 -45.05
N ILE A 15 5.76 -12.80 -43.91
CA ILE A 15 4.39 -12.22 -43.81
C ILE A 15 4.40 -10.95 -44.65
N LYS A 16 3.59 -10.99 -45.75
CA LYS A 16 3.45 -9.88 -46.70
C LYS A 16 2.73 -8.70 -46.02
N TYR A 17 3.47 -7.70 -45.61
CA TYR A 17 3.01 -6.42 -45.04
C TYR A 17 2.02 -5.58 -45.94
N PRO A 18 1.87 -5.79 -47.25
CA PRO A 18 0.99 -4.94 -48.08
C PRO A 18 -0.51 -5.05 -47.72
N TYR A 19 -0.98 -6.18 -47.19
CA TYR A 19 -2.44 -6.33 -46.90
C TYR A 19 -2.87 -5.57 -45.64
N ILE A 20 -2.03 -5.46 -44.62
CA ILE A 20 -2.33 -4.70 -43.40
C ILE A 20 -2.37 -3.20 -43.69
N LEU A 21 -1.46 -2.70 -44.53
CA LEU A 21 -1.43 -1.30 -44.92
C LEU A 21 -2.68 -0.92 -45.76
N PHE A 22 -3.16 -1.81 -46.62
CA PHE A 22 -4.39 -1.59 -47.41
C PHE A 22 -5.66 -1.53 -46.56
N VAL A 23 -5.76 -2.36 -45.50
CA VAL A 23 -6.91 -2.35 -44.60
C VAL A 23 -6.90 -1.07 -43.73
N VAL A 24 -5.76 -0.61 -43.25
CA VAL A 24 -5.66 0.63 -42.48
C VAL A 24 -5.99 1.86 -43.33
N ILE A 25 -5.52 1.90 -44.59
CA ILE A 25 -5.84 3.01 -45.51
C ILE A 25 -7.32 3.00 -45.87
N ALA A 26 -7.92 1.83 -46.13
CA ALA A 26 -9.36 1.71 -46.44
C ALA A 26 -10.24 2.16 -45.26
N LEU A 27 -9.87 1.82 -44.02
CA LEU A 27 -10.54 2.29 -42.78
C LEU A 27 -10.40 3.81 -42.59
N ALA A 28 -9.23 4.37 -42.82
CA ALA A 28 -9.00 5.82 -42.72
C ALA A 28 -9.80 6.61 -43.76
N VAL A 29 -9.90 6.10 -44.99
CA VAL A 29 -10.72 6.70 -46.06
C VAL A 29 -12.21 6.59 -45.74
N ALA A 30 -12.69 5.46 -45.19
CA ALA A 30 -14.10 5.29 -44.81
C ALA A 30 -14.50 6.23 -43.66
N ILE A 31 -13.63 6.38 -42.64
CA ILE A 31 -13.85 7.30 -41.49
C ILE A 31 -13.79 8.76 -41.99
N GLY A 32 -12.77 9.12 -42.76
CA GLY A 32 -12.65 10.46 -43.35
C GLY A 32 -13.83 10.82 -44.27
N GLY A 33 -14.28 9.86 -45.10
CA GLY A 33 -15.47 10.02 -45.98
C GLY A 33 -16.76 10.21 -45.20
N TYR A 34 -16.92 9.53 -44.06
CA TYR A 34 -18.11 9.70 -43.19
C TYR A 34 -18.16 11.10 -42.54
N PHE A 35 -17.06 11.63 -42.08
CA PHE A 35 -17.00 12.98 -41.52
C PHE A 35 -17.20 14.08 -42.58
N VAL A 36 -16.66 13.90 -43.78
CA VAL A 36 -16.89 14.83 -44.91
C VAL A 36 -18.35 14.80 -45.32
N TRP A 37 -18.98 13.60 -45.41
CA TRP A 37 -20.41 13.47 -45.76
C TRP A 37 -21.32 14.15 -44.71
N GLN A 38 -21.03 14.04 -43.42
CA GLN A 38 -21.76 14.75 -42.36
C GLN A 38 -21.66 16.28 -42.49
N SER A 39 -20.53 16.80 -42.99
CA SER A 39 -20.32 18.25 -43.17
C SER A 39 -21.09 18.85 -44.35
N PHE A 40 -21.59 18.01 -45.27
CA PHE A 40 -22.38 18.44 -46.40
C PHE A 40 -23.89 18.21 -46.24
N GLN A 41 -24.36 17.76 -45.06
CA GLN A 41 -25.79 17.70 -44.79
C GLN A 41 -26.34 19.12 -44.56
N PRO A 42 -27.36 19.57 -45.31
CA PRO A 42 -27.97 20.86 -45.01
C PRO A 42 -28.58 20.84 -43.60
N PRO A 43 -28.51 21.96 -42.88
CA PRO A 43 -29.16 22.02 -41.56
C PRO A 43 -30.66 21.70 -41.72
N PRO A 44 -31.27 20.96 -40.82
CA PRO A 44 -32.68 20.66 -40.85
C PRO A 44 -33.47 21.98 -40.87
N SER A 45 -34.41 22.09 -41.83
CA SER A 45 -35.30 23.25 -41.94
C SER A 45 -36.05 23.47 -40.62
N PRO A 46 -36.22 24.74 -40.16
CA PRO A 46 -37.03 25.00 -38.99
C PRO A 46 -38.46 24.52 -39.21
N GLY A 47 -38.80 23.40 -38.56
CA GLY A 47 -40.17 22.89 -38.54
C GLY A 47 -41.08 23.90 -37.84
N THR A 48 -42.22 24.19 -38.44
CA THR A 48 -43.31 24.97 -37.84
C THR A 48 -43.69 24.39 -36.48
N PRO A 49 -43.89 25.23 -35.41
CA PRO A 49 -44.30 24.74 -34.11
C PRO A 49 -45.68 24.09 -34.18
N GLY A 50 -45.72 22.79 -34.01
CA GLY A 50 -46.96 22.06 -33.75
C GLY A 50 -47.39 22.28 -32.29
N PRO A 51 -48.73 22.28 -32.01
CA PRO A 51 -49.23 22.52 -30.67
C PRO A 51 -49.00 21.27 -29.79
N GLY A 52 -48.25 21.49 -28.68
CA GLY A 52 -48.36 20.72 -27.45
C GLY A 52 -47.85 19.27 -27.50
N GLY A 53 -46.53 19.09 -27.58
CA GLY A 53 -45.87 17.87 -27.13
C GLY A 53 -45.22 18.13 -25.80
N GLY A 54 -45.71 17.49 -24.72
CA GLY A 54 -45.00 17.50 -23.41
C GLY A 54 -43.61 16.91 -23.59
N GLY A 55 -42.60 17.76 -23.58
CA GLY A 55 -41.21 17.34 -23.67
C GLY A 55 -40.92 16.39 -22.51
N GLN A 56 -40.54 15.16 -22.84
CA GLN A 56 -39.93 14.30 -21.83
C GLN A 56 -38.76 15.07 -21.23
N PRO A 57 -38.65 15.14 -19.89
CA PRO A 57 -37.51 15.73 -19.25
C PRO A 57 -36.23 15.08 -19.80
N PRO A 58 -35.17 15.85 -20.06
CA PRO A 58 -33.91 15.29 -20.53
C PRO A 58 -33.50 14.11 -19.64
N PRO A 59 -32.97 13.03 -20.19
CA PRO A 59 -32.57 11.89 -19.42
C PRO A 59 -31.60 12.37 -18.30
N PRO A 60 -31.74 11.86 -17.06
CA PRO A 60 -30.93 12.30 -15.95
C PRO A 60 -29.46 12.14 -16.29
N LYS A 61 -28.66 13.16 -15.98
CA LYS A 61 -27.22 13.19 -16.27
C LYS A 61 -26.55 11.97 -15.67
N GLN A 62 -25.88 11.18 -16.48
CA GLN A 62 -25.06 10.05 -16.02
C GLN A 62 -23.85 10.58 -15.24
N ILE A 63 -23.55 9.93 -14.11
CA ILE A 63 -22.45 10.31 -13.22
C ILE A 63 -21.34 9.27 -13.30
N THR A 64 -20.13 9.72 -13.56
CA THR A 64 -18.88 8.99 -13.30
C THR A 64 -18.29 9.52 -12.02
N LEU A 65 -18.11 8.67 -11.02
CA LEU A 65 -17.37 9.02 -9.81
C LEU A 65 -15.87 8.90 -10.04
N VAL A 66 -15.09 9.83 -9.52
CA VAL A 66 -13.63 9.77 -9.51
C VAL A 66 -13.18 9.43 -8.09
N VAL A 67 -12.57 8.25 -7.93
CA VAL A 67 -12.14 7.74 -6.62
C VAL A 67 -10.64 7.51 -6.61
N ILE A 68 -9.95 8.13 -5.64
CA ILE A 68 -8.53 7.87 -5.39
C ILE A 68 -8.39 6.79 -4.31
N SER A 69 -7.59 5.75 -4.57
CA SER A 69 -7.52 4.58 -3.71
C SER A 69 -6.11 3.98 -3.60
N ARG A 70 -5.88 3.26 -2.50
CA ARG A 70 -4.71 2.39 -2.28
C ARG A 70 -5.03 0.90 -2.34
N HIS A 71 -6.28 0.55 -2.61
CA HIS A 71 -6.67 -0.85 -2.81
C HIS A 71 -6.13 -1.42 -4.11
N GLY A 72 -5.86 -2.72 -4.14
CA GLY A 72 -5.49 -3.46 -5.33
C GLY A 72 -6.61 -3.47 -6.38
N LEU A 73 -6.24 -3.63 -7.66
CA LEU A 73 -7.18 -3.64 -8.78
C LEU A 73 -8.21 -4.77 -8.69
N ASP A 74 -7.86 -5.88 -8.06
CA ASP A 74 -8.75 -7.02 -7.78
C ASP A 74 -9.91 -6.62 -6.86
N ILE A 75 -9.64 -5.84 -5.80
CA ILE A 75 -10.65 -5.28 -4.90
C ILE A 75 -11.50 -4.24 -5.65
N LEU A 76 -10.84 -3.30 -6.32
CA LEU A 76 -11.52 -2.19 -7.01
C LEU A 76 -12.49 -2.69 -8.09
N GLY A 77 -12.11 -3.67 -8.90
CA GLY A 77 -12.96 -4.26 -9.93
C GLY A 77 -14.20 -4.97 -9.37
N LYS A 78 -14.05 -5.69 -8.25
CA LYS A 78 -15.20 -6.33 -7.56
C LYS A 78 -16.15 -5.29 -6.98
N VAL A 79 -15.62 -4.25 -6.35
CA VAL A 79 -16.40 -3.14 -5.79
C VAL A 79 -17.18 -2.41 -6.88
N GLU A 80 -16.52 -2.08 -7.98
CA GLU A 80 -17.17 -1.42 -9.11
C GLU A 80 -18.35 -2.24 -9.64
N THR A 81 -18.14 -3.52 -9.90
CA THR A 81 -19.19 -4.43 -10.40
C THR A 81 -20.36 -4.51 -9.43
N ALA A 82 -20.10 -4.69 -8.13
CA ALA A 82 -21.14 -4.82 -7.13
C ALA A 82 -21.88 -3.49 -6.90
N PHE A 83 -21.15 -2.39 -6.81
CA PHE A 83 -21.73 -1.07 -6.58
C PHE A 83 -22.61 -0.62 -7.76
N LEU A 84 -22.11 -0.70 -9.00
CA LEU A 84 -22.88 -0.26 -10.18
C LEU A 84 -24.14 -1.10 -10.39
N SER A 85 -24.18 -2.34 -9.89
CA SER A 85 -25.38 -3.19 -9.87
C SER A 85 -26.37 -2.84 -8.77
N SER A 86 -25.99 -2.04 -7.78
CA SER A 86 -26.79 -1.74 -6.61
C SER A 86 -27.96 -0.79 -6.90
N SER A 87 -28.98 -0.82 -6.02
CA SER A 87 -30.10 0.11 -6.10
C SER A 87 -29.68 1.56 -5.83
N ILE A 88 -28.67 1.76 -4.99
CA ILE A 88 -28.17 3.09 -4.67
C ILE A 88 -27.45 3.74 -5.85
N ALA A 89 -26.65 3.00 -6.60
CA ALA A 89 -26.01 3.50 -7.81
C ALA A 89 -27.05 3.92 -8.86
N ARG A 90 -28.09 3.10 -9.07
CA ARG A 90 -29.20 3.42 -9.97
C ARG A 90 -29.98 4.67 -9.52
N LYS A 91 -30.25 4.80 -8.22
CA LYS A 91 -30.96 5.96 -7.67
C LYS A 91 -30.26 7.28 -7.99
N TYR A 92 -28.93 7.31 -7.94
CA TYR A 92 -28.12 8.50 -8.21
C TYR A 92 -27.59 8.57 -9.66
N ASN A 93 -28.05 7.65 -10.54
CA ASN A 93 -27.61 7.55 -11.93
C ASN A 93 -26.07 7.47 -12.08
N ILE A 94 -25.40 6.74 -11.17
CA ILE A 94 -23.96 6.49 -11.21
C ILE A 94 -23.74 5.30 -12.14
N THR A 95 -23.00 5.53 -13.24
CA THR A 95 -22.83 4.55 -14.33
C THR A 95 -21.40 4.08 -14.49
N ALA A 96 -20.42 4.77 -13.86
CA ALA A 96 -19.01 4.39 -13.91
C ALA A 96 -18.25 4.90 -12.69
N ILE A 97 -17.11 4.27 -12.40
CA ILE A 97 -16.12 4.76 -11.46
C ILE A 97 -14.78 4.89 -12.19
N GLN A 98 -14.16 6.05 -12.09
CA GLN A 98 -12.77 6.24 -12.50
C GLN A 98 -11.85 6.07 -11.28
N TRP A 99 -11.09 5.01 -11.28
CA TRP A 99 -10.12 4.72 -10.23
C TRP A 99 -8.78 5.40 -10.49
N LEU A 100 -8.23 6.03 -9.44
CA LEU A 100 -6.88 6.59 -9.43
C LEU A 100 -6.10 5.90 -8.32
N THR A 101 -4.94 5.32 -8.65
CA THR A 101 -4.15 4.53 -7.70
C THR A 101 -2.69 5.01 -7.56
N PRO A 102 -2.44 6.33 -7.42
CA PRO A 102 -1.08 6.83 -7.23
C PRO A 102 -0.52 6.39 -5.87
N ALA A 103 0.80 6.44 -5.72
CA ALA A 103 1.45 6.28 -4.43
C ALA A 103 0.94 7.31 -3.41
N ALA A 104 0.88 6.95 -2.11
CA ALA A 104 0.26 7.78 -1.07
C ALA A 104 0.83 9.19 -0.99
N HIS A 105 2.17 9.33 -1.10
CA HIS A 105 2.85 10.63 -1.04
C HIS A 105 2.49 11.59 -2.21
N LEU A 106 1.84 11.09 -3.26
CA LEU A 106 1.36 11.88 -4.40
C LEU A 106 -0.11 12.33 -4.26
N TRP A 107 -0.83 11.86 -3.23
CA TRP A 107 -2.27 12.10 -3.14
C TRP A 107 -2.62 13.58 -3.05
N VAL A 108 -1.96 14.33 -2.16
CA VAL A 108 -2.21 15.78 -2.00
C VAL A 108 -2.01 16.53 -3.32
N SER A 109 -0.90 16.28 -4.01
CA SER A 109 -0.61 16.91 -5.30
C SER A 109 -1.58 16.49 -6.39
N THR A 110 -1.96 15.21 -6.44
CA THR A 110 -2.92 14.68 -7.42
C THR A 110 -4.31 15.28 -7.21
N ILE A 111 -4.79 15.34 -5.96
CA ILE A 111 -6.11 15.90 -5.62
C ILE A 111 -6.16 17.39 -6.02
N ASN A 112 -5.13 18.15 -5.67
CA ASN A 112 -5.06 19.58 -5.99
C ASN A 112 -4.94 19.82 -7.51
N ALA A 113 -4.14 19.05 -8.21
CA ALA A 113 -3.93 19.24 -9.65
C ALA A 113 -5.19 18.87 -10.47
N ARG A 114 -5.92 17.83 -10.08
CA ARG A 114 -7.13 17.41 -10.78
C ARG A 114 -8.34 18.29 -10.44
N GLY A 115 -8.59 18.54 -9.17
CA GLY A 115 -9.71 19.36 -8.72
C GLY A 115 -11.11 18.78 -8.99
N ASP A 116 -11.23 17.48 -9.26
CA ASP A 116 -12.47 16.77 -9.60
C ASP A 116 -12.62 15.40 -8.93
N ILE A 117 -11.74 15.05 -8.00
CA ILE A 117 -11.79 13.78 -7.30
C ILE A 117 -12.88 13.83 -6.23
N ASP A 118 -13.75 12.82 -6.22
CA ASP A 118 -14.94 12.77 -5.37
C ASP A 118 -14.67 12.11 -4.02
N VAL A 119 -14.00 10.96 -4.01
CA VAL A 119 -13.80 10.12 -2.81
C VAL A 119 -12.35 9.71 -2.68
N ALA A 120 -11.84 9.72 -1.44
CA ALA A 120 -10.60 9.07 -1.04
C ALA A 120 -10.94 7.76 -0.29
N TRP A 121 -10.25 6.63 -0.62
CA TRP A 121 -10.56 5.34 -0.02
C TRP A 121 -9.34 4.44 0.15
N GLY A 122 -9.08 4.01 1.40
CA GLY A 122 -7.96 3.14 1.74
C GLY A 122 -6.61 3.85 1.85
N GLY A 123 -5.64 3.24 2.53
CA GLY A 123 -4.29 3.78 2.71
C GLY A 123 -3.95 4.21 4.14
N GLY A 124 -4.86 3.97 5.07
CA GLY A 124 -4.64 4.12 6.51
C GLY A 124 -4.86 5.53 7.09
N PRO A 125 -4.98 5.64 8.43
CA PRO A 125 -5.37 6.88 9.11
C PRO A 125 -4.42 8.05 8.88
N VAL A 126 -3.09 7.83 8.91
CA VAL A 126 -2.09 8.90 8.75
C VAL A 126 -2.25 9.64 7.42
N LEU A 127 -2.50 8.89 6.33
CA LEU A 127 -2.75 9.50 5.03
C LEU A 127 -4.00 10.40 5.07
N PHE A 128 -5.06 9.94 5.70
CA PHE A 128 -6.32 10.69 5.82
C PHE A 128 -6.20 11.89 6.75
N ASP A 129 -5.42 11.78 7.82
CA ASP A 129 -5.11 12.90 8.70
C ASP A 129 -4.25 13.95 8.00
N THR A 130 -3.36 13.53 7.11
CA THR A 130 -2.65 14.44 6.19
C THR A 130 -3.64 15.17 5.26
N LEU A 131 -4.59 14.46 4.64
CA LEU A 131 -5.61 15.10 3.81
C LEU A 131 -6.48 16.06 4.62
N PHE A 132 -6.79 15.73 5.87
CA PHE A 132 -7.53 16.58 6.78
C PHE A 132 -6.77 17.87 7.12
N SER A 133 -5.49 17.74 7.50
CA SER A 133 -4.64 18.91 7.83
C SER A 133 -4.39 19.83 6.63
N GLU A 134 -4.35 19.28 5.41
CA GLU A 134 -4.28 20.04 4.15
C GLU A 134 -5.64 20.65 3.75
N GLY A 135 -6.69 20.43 4.55
CA GLY A 135 -8.00 20.96 4.30
C GLY A 135 -8.73 20.38 3.10
N LEU A 136 -8.38 19.15 2.66
CA LEU A 136 -8.93 18.50 1.47
C LEU A 136 -10.18 17.66 1.75
N LEU A 137 -10.50 17.36 3.01
CA LEU A 137 -11.69 16.59 3.37
C LEU A 137 -12.91 17.47 3.56
N LYS A 138 -14.07 16.96 3.19
CA LYS A 138 -15.38 17.57 3.39
C LYS A 138 -16.20 16.74 4.38
N PRO A 139 -16.89 17.36 5.37
CA PRO A 139 -17.74 16.65 6.30
C PRO A 139 -18.83 15.84 5.60
N LEU A 140 -19.09 14.64 6.14
CA LEU A 140 -20.22 13.81 5.72
C LEU A 140 -21.53 14.41 6.25
N ASN A 141 -22.60 14.29 5.45
CA ASN A 141 -23.95 14.76 5.82
C ASN A 141 -25.03 13.95 5.11
N GLY A 142 -26.29 14.16 5.49
CA GLY A 142 -27.43 13.50 4.86
C GLY A 142 -27.56 12.02 5.20
N SER A 143 -28.00 11.20 4.24
CA SER A 143 -28.36 9.79 4.48
C SER A 143 -27.18 8.89 4.88
N VAL A 144 -25.98 9.21 4.46
CA VAL A 144 -24.76 8.46 4.83
C VAL A 144 -24.58 8.37 6.35
N LEU A 145 -25.03 9.41 7.09
CA LEU A 145 -24.95 9.40 8.55
C LEU A 145 -25.79 8.31 9.21
N ASN A 146 -26.84 7.79 8.55
CA ASN A 146 -27.66 6.68 9.07
C ASN A 146 -26.83 5.39 9.23
N VAL A 147 -25.82 5.18 8.38
CA VAL A 147 -24.90 4.05 8.50
C VAL A 147 -23.73 4.42 9.40
N VAL A 148 -23.12 5.58 9.17
CA VAL A 148 -21.89 6.01 9.87
C VAL A 148 -22.10 6.12 11.38
N ASN A 149 -23.25 6.62 11.84
CA ASN A 149 -23.56 6.78 13.28
C ASN A 149 -23.74 5.44 14.02
N LYS A 150 -23.95 4.33 13.30
CA LYS A 150 -24.02 2.99 13.89
C LYS A 150 -22.65 2.33 14.04
N LEU A 151 -21.63 2.83 13.32
CA LEU A 151 -20.27 2.30 13.40
C LEU A 151 -19.57 2.81 14.66
N PRO A 152 -18.59 2.07 15.21
CA PRO A 152 -17.86 2.52 16.39
C PRO A 152 -17.02 3.77 16.10
N ASP A 153 -16.76 4.58 17.13
CA ASP A 153 -15.85 5.73 17.03
C ASP A 153 -14.38 5.31 17.17
N THR A 154 -14.14 4.18 17.84
CA THR A 154 -12.80 3.59 18.07
C THR A 154 -12.83 2.08 17.89
N ILE A 155 -11.70 1.49 17.49
CA ILE A 155 -11.47 0.05 17.42
C ILE A 155 -10.15 -0.27 18.11
N SER A 156 -10.19 -1.12 19.13
CA SER A 156 -9.01 -1.52 19.92
C SER A 156 -8.13 -0.31 20.33
N GLY A 157 -8.79 0.79 20.72
CA GLY A 157 -8.14 2.02 21.13
C GLY A 157 -7.76 3.00 19.99
N SER A 158 -7.77 2.54 18.73
CA SER A 158 -7.48 3.40 17.58
C SER A 158 -8.74 4.10 17.07
N PRO A 159 -8.64 5.33 16.53
CA PRO A 159 -9.78 6.03 15.93
C PRO A 159 -10.37 5.24 14.74
N ALA A 160 -11.70 5.09 14.72
CA ALA A 160 -12.44 4.57 13.58
C ALA A 160 -13.22 5.69 12.84
N LYS A 161 -13.24 6.88 13.42
CA LYS A 161 -13.77 8.11 12.83
C LYS A 161 -12.89 9.28 13.19
N ARG A 162 -12.85 10.28 12.32
CA ARG A 162 -12.23 11.57 12.59
C ARG A 162 -13.29 12.66 12.57
N PHE A 163 -13.25 13.53 13.57
CA PHE A 163 -14.14 14.67 13.71
C PHE A 163 -13.40 15.97 13.44
N ASP A 164 -14.06 16.96 12.83
CA ASP A 164 -13.57 18.31 12.74
C ASP A 164 -13.80 19.08 14.07
N SER A 165 -13.37 20.34 14.15
CA SER A 165 -13.55 21.18 15.33
C SER A 165 -15.02 21.47 15.69
N ASN A 166 -15.95 21.23 14.77
CA ASN A 166 -17.39 21.40 14.96
C ASN A 166 -18.11 20.08 15.31
N GLY A 167 -17.36 18.97 15.44
CA GLY A 167 -17.91 17.65 15.72
C GLY A 167 -18.47 16.92 14.48
N ASN A 168 -18.20 17.39 13.27
CA ASN A 168 -18.63 16.70 12.05
C ASN A 168 -17.64 15.61 11.65
N ILE A 169 -18.14 14.50 11.13
CA ILE A 169 -17.30 13.38 10.69
C ILE A 169 -16.69 13.71 9.32
N VAL A 170 -15.35 13.68 9.22
CA VAL A 170 -14.60 13.99 7.99
C VAL A 170 -13.99 12.75 7.33
N TRP A 171 -13.71 11.68 8.08
CA TRP A 171 -13.46 10.36 7.56
C TRP A 171 -13.98 9.28 8.50
N VAL A 172 -14.24 8.10 7.98
CA VAL A 172 -14.73 6.94 8.69
C VAL A 172 -14.05 5.68 8.18
N GLY A 173 -13.74 4.74 9.06
CA GLY A 173 -13.23 3.43 8.68
C GLY A 173 -14.19 2.67 7.76
N ALA A 174 -13.66 2.07 6.71
CA ALA A 174 -14.39 1.22 5.77
C ALA A 174 -14.01 -0.26 5.89
N ALA A 175 -12.90 -0.55 6.53
CA ALA A 175 -12.45 -1.88 6.92
C ALA A 175 -11.60 -1.78 8.18
N ILE A 176 -11.31 -2.91 8.81
CA ILE A 176 -10.38 -3.03 9.92
C ILE A 176 -9.12 -3.72 9.41
N SER A 177 -7.98 -3.34 9.94
CA SER A 177 -6.70 -3.95 9.63
C SER A 177 -5.85 -4.14 10.87
N SER A 178 -5.06 -5.18 10.88
CA SER A 178 -3.98 -5.43 11.81
C SER A 178 -2.68 -5.72 11.06
N PHE A 179 -1.54 -5.61 11.75
CA PHE A 179 -0.23 -5.69 11.12
C PHE A 179 0.61 -6.76 11.80
N GLY A 180 1.29 -7.54 10.99
CA GLY A 180 2.09 -8.66 11.45
C GLY A 180 2.89 -9.28 10.33
N PHE A 181 3.04 -10.58 10.37
CA PHE A 181 3.76 -11.29 9.32
C PHE A 181 3.12 -12.64 9.00
N THR A 182 3.27 -13.03 7.74
CA THR A 182 2.84 -14.34 7.24
C THR A 182 4.04 -15.27 7.19
N ILE A 183 3.88 -16.47 7.74
CA ILE A 183 4.91 -17.51 7.82
C ILE A 183 4.57 -18.64 6.87
N ASN A 184 5.58 -19.20 6.20
CA ASN A 184 5.50 -20.49 5.52
C ASN A 184 6.30 -21.53 6.30
N LYS A 185 5.60 -22.44 7.00
CA LYS A 185 6.22 -23.48 7.85
C LYS A 185 7.13 -24.43 7.09
N ASP A 186 6.75 -24.78 5.88
CA ASP A 186 7.55 -25.71 5.08
C ASP A 186 8.89 -25.10 4.68
N TYR A 187 8.88 -23.78 4.36
CA TYR A 187 10.13 -23.05 4.09
C TYR A 187 11.02 -23.02 5.33
N LEU A 188 10.47 -22.61 6.48
CA LEU A 188 11.24 -22.53 7.72
C LEU A 188 11.83 -23.88 8.10
N LYS A 189 11.04 -24.95 7.99
CA LYS A 189 11.52 -26.32 8.23
C LYS A 189 12.64 -26.73 7.25
N THR A 190 12.50 -26.39 5.96
CA THR A 190 13.51 -26.72 4.93
C THR A 190 14.87 -26.09 5.22
N TYR A 191 14.87 -24.86 5.73
CA TYR A 191 16.09 -24.10 6.01
C TYR A 191 16.48 -24.10 7.50
N ASN A 192 15.81 -24.93 8.33
CA ASN A 192 16.02 -25.00 9.78
C ASN A 192 16.00 -23.62 10.46
N LEU A 193 15.02 -22.80 10.10
CA LEU A 193 14.81 -21.46 10.67
C LEU A 193 13.73 -21.53 11.75
N PRO A 194 13.86 -20.75 12.84
CA PRO A 194 12.82 -20.66 13.87
C PRO A 194 11.57 -19.95 13.31
N GLU A 195 10.42 -20.24 13.93
CA GLU A 195 9.20 -19.47 13.71
C GLU A 195 9.31 -18.16 14.50
N PRO A 196 9.21 -16.97 13.86
CA PRO A 196 9.24 -15.70 14.57
C PRO A 196 7.91 -15.45 15.26
N ASP A 197 7.94 -14.78 16.42
CA ASP A 197 6.73 -14.35 17.11
C ASP A 197 6.80 -12.88 17.60
N GLU A 198 7.93 -12.20 17.37
CA GLU A 198 8.16 -10.78 17.64
C GLU A 198 8.77 -10.07 16.42
N TRP A 199 8.61 -8.74 16.34
CA TRP A 199 9.19 -7.95 15.25
C TRP A 199 10.71 -8.07 15.19
N ILE A 200 11.37 -8.07 16.37
CA ILE A 200 12.82 -8.13 16.49
C ILE A 200 13.40 -9.43 15.91
N ASP A 201 12.64 -10.52 15.93
CA ASP A 201 13.10 -11.82 15.42
C ASP A 201 13.49 -11.76 13.95
N LEU A 202 12.78 -10.97 13.16
CA LEU A 202 13.03 -10.86 11.72
C LEU A 202 14.36 -10.18 11.38
N GLY A 203 14.91 -9.40 12.32
CA GLY A 203 16.24 -8.81 12.25
C GLY A 203 17.35 -9.74 12.77
N ASN A 204 17.00 -10.92 13.28
CA ASN A 204 17.98 -11.84 13.89
C ASN A 204 18.97 -12.36 12.83
N GLU A 205 20.21 -12.54 13.25
CA GLU A 205 21.29 -13.11 12.43
C GLU A 205 20.98 -14.51 11.90
N THR A 206 20.11 -15.27 12.57
CA THR A 206 19.68 -16.62 12.15
C THR A 206 19.04 -16.58 10.76
N TYR A 207 18.23 -15.55 10.46
CA TYR A 207 17.67 -15.37 9.12
C TYR A 207 18.73 -14.90 8.10
N GLY A 208 19.80 -14.26 8.59
CA GLY A 208 20.95 -13.88 7.77
C GLY A 208 21.85 -15.03 7.36
N LEU A 209 21.77 -16.19 8.05
CA LEU A 209 22.56 -17.39 7.71
C LEU A 209 22.21 -17.96 6.34
N THR A 210 21.02 -17.72 5.84
CA THR A 210 20.61 -18.21 4.52
C THR A 210 21.07 -17.35 3.36
N LEU A 211 21.57 -16.13 3.64
CA LEU A 211 22.02 -15.20 2.60
C LEU A 211 23.17 -15.78 1.76
N PRO A 212 23.19 -15.55 0.46
CA PRO A 212 22.40 -14.55 -0.30
C PRO A 212 20.93 -14.93 -0.57
N LYS A 213 20.49 -16.15 -0.24
CA LYS A 213 19.07 -16.50 -0.32
C LYS A 213 18.32 -15.83 0.83
N THR A 214 17.37 -14.98 0.48
CA THR A 214 16.55 -14.24 1.45
C THR A 214 15.46 -15.13 2.05
N SER A 215 15.30 -15.08 3.37
CA SER A 215 14.25 -15.80 4.10
C SER A 215 13.09 -14.90 4.52
N VAL A 216 13.34 -13.59 4.57
CA VAL A 216 12.37 -12.56 4.94
C VAL A 216 11.95 -11.77 3.71
N GLY A 217 10.75 -11.22 3.69
CA GLY A 217 10.27 -10.33 2.65
C GLY A 217 9.55 -9.12 3.24
N VAL A 218 9.81 -7.96 2.68
CA VAL A 218 9.17 -6.69 3.06
C VAL A 218 8.83 -5.89 1.81
N ALA A 219 7.96 -4.88 1.94
CA ALA A 219 7.73 -3.95 0.85
C ALA A 219 8.36 -2.58 1.12
N ASN A 220 8.73 -1.90 0.03
CA ASN A 220 9.29 -0.55 0.09
C ASN A 220 8.27 0.44 0.67
N ALA A 221 8.69 1.23 1.66
CA ALA A 221 7.86 2.23 2.31
C ALA A 221 7.30 3.29 1.33
N VAL A 222 8.02 3.61 0.25
CA VAL A 222 7.57 4.58 -0.77
C VAL A 222 6.31 4.10 -1.48
N THR A 223 6.14 2.80 -1.66
CA THR A 223 5.09 2.20 -2.49
C THR A 223 4.06 1.40 -1.69
N SER A 224 4.34 1.04 -0.43
CA SER A 224 3.46 0.24 0.42
C SER A 224 3.12 0.95 1.74
N THR A 225 1.90 1.45 1.86
CA THR A 225 1.41 2.09 3.10
C THR A 225 1.32 1.12 4.27
N SER A 226 1.00 -0.15 4.03
CA SER A 226 0.93 -1.16 5.10
C SER A 226 2.31 -1.48 5.67
N ASN A 227 3.36 -1.57 4.84
CA ASN A 227 4.72 -1.76 5.36
C ASN A 227 5.26 -0.49 6.04
N THR A 228 4.94 0.71 5.53
CA THR A 228 5.22 1.96 6.25
C THR A 228 4.64 1.92 7.66
N ARG A 229 3.37 1.53 7.80
CA ARG A 229 2.72 1.39 9.10
C ARG A 229 3.45 0.38 10.01
N MET A 230 3.93 -0.75 9.48
CA MET A 230 4.69 -1.73 10.27
C MET A 230 6.03 -1.16 10.76
N TYR A 231 6.71 -0.36 9.93
CA TYR A 231 7.93 0.33 10.36
C TYR A 231 7.64 1.37 11.45
N GLU A 232 6.54 2.10 11.36
CA GLU A 232 6.10 3.02 12.41
C GLU A 232 5.75 2.30 13.72
N ILE A 233 5.10 1.12 13.65
CA ILE A 233 4.83 0.26 14.80
C ILE A 233 6.14 -0.15 15.47
N ILE A 234 7.11 -0.63 14.70
CA ILE A 234 8.43 -1.03 15.21
C ILE A 234 9.13 0.17 15.89
N ILE A 235 9.10 1.36 15.26
CA ILE A 235 9.69 2.57 15.83
C ILE A 235 8.99 2.98 17.12
N GLN A 236 7.67 2.98 17.16
CA GLN A 236 6.94 3.40 18.37
C GLN A 236 7.01 2.34 19.48
N ARG A 237 7.14 1.06 19.12
CA ARG A 237 7.33 -0.03 20.10
C ARG A 237 8.70 -0.01 20.76
N TYR A 238 9.77 0.17 19.97
CA TYR A 238 11.16 0.02 20.44
C TYR A 238 11.90 1.35 20.62
N GLY A 239 11.26 2.47 20.27
CA GLY A 239 11.89 3.78 20.21
C GLY A 239 12.68 4.00 18.91
N TRP A 240 13.04 5.25 18.65
CA TRP A 240 13.64 5.66 17.38
C TRP A 240 14.92 4.90 17.02
N VAL A 241 15.86 4.81 17.98
CA VAL A 241 17.17 4.21 17.72
C VAL A 241 17.05 2.71 17.51
N ASP A 242 16.43 1.99 18.45
CA ASP A 242 16.36 0.52 18.37
C ASP A 242 15.37 0.07 17.31
N GLY A 243 14.29 0.81 17.10
CA GLY A 243 13.37 0.56 15.96
C GLY A 243 14.08 0.62 14.62
N TRP A 244 14.89 1.65 14.37
CA TRP A 244 15.69 1.73 13.13
C TRP A 244 16.75 0.64 13.01
N LYS A 245 17.37 0.21 14.14
CA LYS A 245 18.29 -0.93 14.13
C LYS A 245 17.59 -2.20 13.66
N ILE A 246 16.40 -2.47 14.22
CA ILE A 246 15.57 -3.62 13.84
C ILE A 246 15.18 -3.52 12.35
N ILE A 247 14.65 -2.39 11.90
CA ILE A 247 14.23 -2.18 10.50
C ILE A 247 15.40 -2.38 9.54
N THR A 248 16.60 -1.88 9.90
CA THR A 248 17.79 -2.03 9.06
C THR A 248 18.21 -3.50 8.94
N LEU A 249 18.18 -4.28 10.03
CA LEU A 249 18.50 -5.70 10.01
C LEU A 249 17.42 -6.52 9.28
N ILE A 250 16.14 -6.19 9.44
CA ILE A 250 15.07 -6.78 8.63
C ILE A 250 15.35 -6.53 7.15
N GLY A 251 15.70 -5.30 6.77
CA GLY A 251 16.05 -4.95 5.40
C GLY A 251 17.30 -5.68 4.85
N ALA A 252 18.27 -5.97 5.72
CA ALA A 252 19.44 -6.77 5.36
C ALA A 252 19.09 -8.24 5.08
N ASN A 253 18.17 -8.83 5.88
CA ASN A 253 17.70 -10.21 5.73
C ASN A 253 16.67 -10.38 4.61
N ALA A 254 16.02 -9.29 4.19
CA ALA A 254 14.82 -9.36 3.36
C ALA A 254 15.08 -9.26 1.85
N GLU A 255 14.21 -9.86 1.07
CA GLU A 255 13.91 -9.41 -0.29
C GLU A 255 12.92 -8.24 -0.18
N ILE A 256 13.19 -7.13 -0.89
CA ILE A 256 12.36 -5.93 -0.84
C ILE A 256 11.52 -5.87 -2.12
N TYR A 257 10.21 -5.83 -1.94
CA TYR A 257 9.20 -5.79 -2.99
C TYR A 257 8.59 -4.39 -3.10
N ASP A 258 7.93 -4.10 -4.22
CA ASP A 258 7.21 -2.83 -4.39
C ASP A 258 5.88 -2.80 -3.62
N GLN A 259 5.22 -3.95 -3.45
CA GLN A 259 3.89 -4.03 -2.83
C GLN A 259 3.79 -5.22 -1.87
N SER A 260 2.97 -5.07 -0.82
CA SER A 260 2.70 -6.15 0.15
C SER A 260 2.05 -7.38 -0.48
N GLU A 261 1.34 -7.23 -1.60
CA GLU A 261 0.78 -8.35 -2.36
C GLU A 261 1.90 -9.27 -2.89
N ALA A 262 2.97 -8.70 -3.45
CA ALA A 262 4.11 -9.47 -3.92
C ALA A 262 4.84 -10.20 -2.77
N VAL A 263 4.85 -9.61 -1.57
CA VAL A 263 5.34 -10.29 -0.35
C VAL A 263 4.48 -11.52 -0.05
N ARG A 264 3.14 -11.39 -0.03
CA ARG A 264 2.20 -12.50 0.15
C ARG A 264 2.46 -13.64 -0.84
N GLU A 265 2.51 -13.31 -2.14
CA GLU A 265 2.74 -14.31 -3.20
C GLU A 265 4.07 -15.05 -3.03
N SER A 266 5.09 -14.34 -2.55
CA SER A 266 6.40 -14.93 -2.30
C SER A 266 6.41 -15.89 -1.10
N VAL A 267 5.59 -15.63 -0.08
CA VAL A 267 5.36 -16.58 1.03
C VAL A 267 4.60 -17.81 0.53
N ILE A 268 3.51 -17.62 -0.22
CA ILE A 268 2.68 -18.70 -0.76
C ILE A 268 3.53 -19.64 -1.64
N SER A 269 4.32 -19.07 -2.54
CA SER A 269 5.18 -19.79 -3.49
C SER A 269 6.45 -20.39 -2.86
N LYS A 270 6.66 -20.22 -1.54
CA LYS A 270 7.87 -20.68 -0.83
C LYS A 270 9.17 -20.04 -1.37
N ARG A 271 9.08 -18.83 -1.91
CA ARG A 271 10.27 -18.05 -2.29
C ARG A 271 10.95 -17.47 -1.05
N ILE A 272 10.16 -17.06 -0.06
CA ILE A 272 10.58 -16.61 1.26
C ILE A 272 9.83 -17.38 2.35
N GLY A 273 10.39 -17.39 3.56
CA GLY A 273 9.79 -18.08 4.72
C GLY A 273 8.87 -17.18 5.55
N VAL A 274 9.17 -15.89 5.63
CA VAL A 274 8.41 -14.91 6.42
C VAL A 274 8.24 -13.63 5.63
N GLY A 275 7.03 -13.08 5.58
CA GLY A 275 6.75 -11.82 4.91
C GLY A 275 6.00 -10.84 5.81
N LEU A 276 6.44 -9.58 5.87
CA LEU A 276 5.67 -8.52 6.51
C LEU A 276 4.41 -8.26 5.70
N THR A 277 3.24 -8.57 6.26
CA THR A 277 1.96 -8.45 5.58
C THR A 277 0.90 -7.83 6.48
N ILE A 278 -0.01 -7.11 5.86
CA ILE A 278 -1.27 -6.76 6.49
C ILE A 278 -2.15 -8.02 6.62
N ASP A 279 -3.02 -8.06 7.59
CA ASP A 279 -3.81 -9.23 8.00
C ASP A 279 -4.56 -9.94 6.86
N PHE A 280 -5.29 -9.20 6.03
CA PHE A 280 -6.09 -9.82 4.97
C PHE A 280 -5.22 -10.52 3.90
N TYR A 281 -3.99 -10.08 3.67
CA TYR A 281 -3.03 -10.82 2.85
C TYR A 281 -2.54 -12.07 3.56
N GLY A 282 -2.33 -12.00 4.87
CA GLY A 282 -1.98 -13.17 5.69
C GLY A 282 -3.10 -14.23 5.68
N TYR A 283 -4.35 -13.81 5.87
CA TYR A 283 -5.49 -14.75 5.83
C TYR A 283 -5.74 -15.32 4.43
N THR A 284 -5.51 -14.53 3.39
CA THR A 284 -5.56 -15.04 2.01
C THR A 284 -4.48 -16.11 1.80
N ALA A 285 -3.27 -15.89 2.29
CA ALA A 285 -2.20 -16.89 2.22
C ALA A 285 -2.56 -18.19 2.97
N GLN A 286 -3.23 -18.10 4.13
CA GLN A 286 -3.71 -19.29 4.87
C GLN A 286 -4.70 -20.12 4.05
N ILE A 287 -5.57 -19.47 3.28
CA ILE A 287 -6.55 -20.16 2.42
C ILE A 287 -5.88 -20.75 1.18
N GLN A 288 -4.95 -20.02 0.55
CA GLN A 288 -4.30 -20.45 -0.69
C GLN A 288 -3.18 -21.48 -0.47
N ALA A 289 -2.57 -21.51 0.72
CA ALA A 289 -1.55 -22.49 1.10
C ALA A 289 -1.93 -23.16 2.44
N PRO A 290 -3.02 -23.94 2.49
CA PRO A 290 -3.57 -24.48 3.72
C PRO A 290 -2.58 -25.42 4.42
N GLY A 291 -2.40 -25.22 5.73
CA GLY A 291 -1.44 -25.98 6.55
C GLY A 291 0.03 -25.57 6.39
N ALA A 292 0.39 -24.89 5.30
CA ALA A 292 1.74 -24.38 5.05
C ALA A 292 1.89 -22.91 5.47
N ALA A 293 0.96 -22.05 5.08
CA ALA A 293 1.01 -20.62 5.42
C ALA A 293 0.05 -20.27 6.56
N TYR A 294 0.45 -19.31 7.42
CA TYR A 294 -0.41 -18.75 8.45
C TYR A 294 0.05 -17.35 8.85
N TYR A 295 -0.90 -16.55 9.33
CA TYR A 295 -0.66 -15.18 9.77
C TYR A 295 -0.37 -15.13 11.28
N VAL A 296 0.60 -14.32 11.67
CA VAL A 296 1.01 -14.12 13.05
C VAL A 296 0.83 -12.66 13.43
N LEU A 297 0.15 -12.43 14.55
CA LEU A 297 0.14 -11.14 15.25
C LEU A 297 1.31 -11.13 16.24
N PRO A 298 2.24 -10.17 16.14
CA PRO A 298 3.44 -10.15 16.97
C PRO A 298 3.10 -10.05 18.46
N LYS A 299 3.77 -10.86 19.29
CA LYS A 299 3.55 -10.88 20.75
C LYS A 299 4.02 -9.59 21.44
N ASP A 300 5.02 -8.95 20.88
CA ASP A 300 5.55 -7.67 21.33
C ASP A 300 4.67 -6.47 20.95
N GLY A 301 3.55 -6.75 20.25
CA GLY A 301 2.46 -5.82 20.02
C GLY A 301 2.35 -5.32 18.59
N THR A 302 1.12 -5.04 18.22
CA THR A 302 0.72 -4.47 16.93
C THR A 302 -0.25 -3.31 17.16
N ILE A 303 -0.88 -2.85 16.10
CA ILE A 303 -2.06 -1.98 16.19
C ILE A 303 -3.21 -2.62 15.42
N VAL A 304 -4.42 -2.25 15.82
CA VAL A 304 -5.64 -2.54 15.06
C VAL A 304 -6.24 -1.21 14.71
N ASN A 305 -6.31 -0.88 13.43
CA ASN A 305 -6.84 0.40 13.00
C ASN A 305 -7.88 0.26 11.89
N ALA A 306 -8.66 1.31 11.71
CA ALA A 306 -9.57 1.43 10.59
C ALA A 306 -8.81 1.84 9.31
N ASP A 307 -9.29 1.34 8.17
CA ASP A 307 -8.85 1.80 6.84
C ASP A 307 -9.90 2.76 6.28
N PRO A 308 -9.60 4.07 6.17
CA PRO A 308 -10.61 5.09 6.00
C PRO A 308 -11.19 5.22 4.61
N ILE A 309 -12.40 5.84 4.57
CA ILE A 309 -13.02 6.42 3.39
C ILE A 309 -13.48 7.85 3.73
N ALA A 310 -13.38 8.77 2.78
CA ALA A 310 -13.73 10.18 2.97
C ALA A 310 -14.25 10.85 1.70
N LEU A 311 -15.13 11.83 1.90
CA LEU A 311 -15.57 12.76 0.87
C LEU A 311 -14.51 13.85 0.68
N LEU A 312 -14.12 14.13 -0.56
CA LEU A 312 -13.16 15.18 -0.87
C LEU A 312 -13.85 16.53 -1.16
N LYS A 313 -13.18 17.65 -0.82
CA LYS A 313 -13.67 18.99 -1.13
C LYS A 313 -13.71 19.28 -2.63
N THR A 314 -12.88 18.58 -3.41
CA THR A 314 -12.84 18.67 -4.87
C THR A 314 -14.03 18.03 -5.56
N SER A 315 -14.85 17.26 -4.83
CA SER A 315 -16.00 16.54 -5.40
C SER A 315 -16.94 17.46 -6.15
N LYS A 316 -17.23 17.09 -7.40
CA LYS A 316 -18.25 17.70 -8.25
C LYS A 316 -19.62 17.00 -8.15
N ASN A 317 -19.65 15.80 -7.51
CA ASN A 317 -20.80 14.93 -7.42
C ASN A 317 -21.07 14.53 -5.97
N VAL A 318 -21.18 15.52 -5.07
CA VAL A 318 -21.21 15.33 -3.61
C VAL A 318 -22.24 14.29 -3.13
N GLU A 319 -23.49 14.35 -3.64
CA GLU A 319 -24.54 13.41 -3.25
C GLU A 319 -24.23 11.99 -3.73
N ALA A 320 -23.74 11.84 -4.96
CA ALA A 320 -23.36 10.55 -5.52
C ALA A 320 -22.11 9.98 -4.81
N ALA A 321 -21.15 10.83 -4.44
CA ALA A 321 -20.00 10.44 -3.66
C ALA A 321 -20.39 9.93 -2.26
N GLN A 322 -21.30 10.63 -1.58
CA GLN A 322 -21.81 10.17 -0.30
C GLN A 322 -22.64 8.89 -0.42
N ALA A 323 -23.38 8.71 -1.51
CA ALA A 323 -24.10 7.46 -1.80
C ALA A 323 -23.14 6.26 -2.00
N PHE A 324 -21.99 6.48 -2.63
CA PHE A 324 -20.93 5.47 -2.74
C PHE A 324 -20.37 5.13 -1.34
N ILE A 325 -20.05 6.13 -0.53
CA ILE A 325 -19.56 5.95 0.85
C ILE A 325 -20.61 5.19 1.69
N GLU A 326 -21.89 5.58 1.61
CA GLU A 326 -22.99 4.91 2.30
C GLU A 326 -23.07 3.42 1.92
N TRP A 327 -22.95 3.11 0.61
CA TRP A 327 -22.95 1.73 0.15
C TRP A 327 -21.74 0.94 0.64
N VAL A 328 -20.53 1.49 0.54
CA VAL A 328 -19.30 0.83 1.02
C VAL A 328 -19.41 0.46 2.50
N LEU A 329 -20.04 1.32 3.32
CA LEU A 329 -20.18 1.11 4.75
C LEU A 329 -21.40 0.27 5.14
N SER A 330 -22.35 0.05 4.23
CA SER A 330 -23.54 -0.78 4.47
C SER A 330 -23.18 -2.27 4.54
N PRO A 331 -24.01 -3.12 5.18
CA PRO A 331 -23.80 -4.57 5.13
C PRO A 331 -23.68 -5.12 3.72
N GLU A 332 -24.38 -4.54 2.74
CA GLU A 332 -24.27 -4.96 1.33
C GLU A 332 -22.89 -4.69 0.73
N GLY A 333 -22.36 -3.49 0.90
CA GLY A 333 -21.00 -3.16 0.43
C GLY A 333 -19.91 -3.92 1.19
N GLN A 334 -20.11 -4.16 2.48
CA GLN A 334 -19.15 -4.89 3.32
C GLN A 334 -19.01 -6.38 2.96
N LYS A 335 -19.97 -6.98 2.21
CA LYS A 335 -19.86 -8.35 1.70
C LYS A 335 -18.61 -8.56 0.82
N ILE A 336 -18.10 -7.51 0.18
CA ILE A 336 -16.87 -7.55 -0.62
C ILE A 336 -15.70 -8.08 0.22
N TRP A 337 -15.63 -7.69 1.49
CA TRP A 337 -14.56 -8.12 2.39
C TRP A 337 -14.62 -9.61 2.74
N LEU A 338 -15.80 -10.23 2.60
CA LEU A 338 -16.01 -11.66 2.88
C LEU A 338 -15.51 -12.59 1.78
N ASP A 339 -15.18 -12.05 0.59
CA ASP A 339 -14.65 -12.86 -0.52
C ASP A 339 -13.36 -13.58 -0.10
N PRO A 340 -13.24 -14.92 -0.28
CA PRO A 340 -12.08 -15.70 0.11
C PRO A 340 -10.75 -15.27 -0.54
N ASN A 341 -10.80 -14.52 -1.64
CA ASN A 341 -9.61 -13.96 -2.27
C ASN A 341 -9.24 -12.56 -1.71
N ILE A 342 -10.11 -11.95 -0.90
CA ILE A 342 -9.89 -10.66 -0.25
C ILE A 342 -9.65 -10.84 1.24
N ASN A 343 -10.55 -11.55 1.95
CA ASN A 343 -10.46 -11.88 3.38
C ASN A 343 -10.24 -10.68 4.30
N ARG A 344 -10.82 -9.54 4.00
CA ARG A 344 -10.64 -8.33 4.79
C ARG A 344 -11.68 -8.25 5.91
N MET A 345 -11.29 -7.72 7.06
CA MET A 345 -12.21 -7.54 8.18
C MET A 345 -13.14 -6.36 7.95
N PRO A 346 -14.46 -6.56 8.01
CA PRO A 346 -15.42 -5.49 7.84
C PRO A 346 -15.44 -4.53 9.04
N ILE A 347 -15.69 -3.24 8.79
CA ILE A 347 -15.96 -2.27 9.85
C ILE A 347 -17.39 -2.44 10.40
N ASN A 348 -18.33 -2.80 9.54
CA ASN A 348 -19.72 -3.02 9.91
C ASN A 348 -19.95 -4.52 10.19
N VAL A 349 -19.89 -4.88 11.45
CA VAL A 349 -20.03 -6.27 11.92
C VAL A 349 -21.38 -6.90 11.57
N GLU A 350 -22.42 -6.10 11.27
CA GLU A 350 -23.72 -6.60 10.86
C GLU A 350 -23.67 -7.45 9.58
N VAL A 351 -22.61 -7.30 8.78
CA VAL A 351 -22.40 -8.13 7.58
C VAL A 351 -22.31 -9.62 7.92
N PHE A 352 -21.81 -9.99 9.10
CA PHE A 352 -21.75 -11.40 9.54
C PHE A 352 -23.12 -12.01 9.83
N ASN A 353 -24.17 -11.19 9.95
CA ASN A 353 -25.55 -11.64 10.09
C ASN A 353 -26.22 -11.97 8.75
N THR A 354 -25.60 -11.55 7.62
CA THR A 354 -26.09 -11.88 6.28
C THR A 354 -25.88 -13.37 5.95
N PRO A 355 -26.57 -13.94 4.94
CA PRO A 355 -26.32 -15.31 4.51
C PRO A 355 -24.86 -15.57 4.15
N GLU A 356 -24.22 -14.65 3.44
CA GLU A 356 -22.80 -14.74 3.06
C GLU A 356 -21.88 -14.64 4.27
N GLY A 357 -22.20 -13.75 5.23
CA GLY A 357 -21.43 -13.59 6.45
C GLY A 357 -21.47 -14.84 7.35
N LYS A 358 -22.63 -15.53 7.41
CA LYS A 358 -22.76 -16.79 8.14
C LYS A 358 -21.93 -17.93 7.57
N MET A 359 -21.56 -17.88 6.28
CA MET A 359 -20.64 -18.82 5.66
C MET A 359 -19.17 -18.53 5.96
N ARG A 360 -18.84 -17.36 6.54
CA ARG A 360 -17.48 -16.91 6.83
C ARG A 360 -17.18 -16.85 8.32
N GLN A 361 -17.52 -17.96 9.03
CA GLN A 361 -17.22 -18.09 10.47
C GLN A 361 -15.71 -18.11 10.75
N ASP A 362 -14.90 -18.55 9.79
CA ASP A 362 -13.45 -18.45 9.81
C ASP A 362 -12.99 -16.99 9.97
N LEU A 363 -13.50 -16.09 9.13
CA LEU A 363 -13.17 -14.67 9.15
C LEU A 363 -13.73 -13.98 10.40
N TYR A 364 -14.94 -14.37 10.85
CA TYR A 364 -15.52 -13.85 12.09
C TYR A 364 -14.69 -14.24 13.32
N LEU A 365 -14.13 -15.45 13.35
CA LEU A 365 -13.21 -15.87 14.40
C LEU A 365 -11.94 -15.01 14.39
N GLN A 366 -11.33 -14.81 13.22
CA GLN A 366 -10.15 -13.96 13.08
C GLN A 366 -10.43 -12.50 13.48
N TYR A 367 -11.59 -11.96 13.11
CA TYR A 367 -12.07 -10.65 13.55
C TYR A 367 -12.03 -10.52 15.07
N ASN A 368 -12.61 -11.50 15.79
CA ASN A 368 -12.64 -11.49 17.26
C ASN A 368 -11.25 -11.68 17.89
N LEU A 369 -10.36 -12.46 17.27
CA LEU A 369 -8.98 -12.62 17.71
C LEU A 369 -8.18 -11.32 17.53
N THR A 370 -8.37 -10.65 16.40
CA THR A 370 -7.70 -9.38 16.10
C THR A 370 -8.09 -8.30 17.11
N LEU A 371 -9.37 -8.21 17.48
CA LEU A 371 -9.80 -7.25 18.50
C LEU A 371 -9.22 -7.50 19.89
N LYS A 372 -8.69 -8.72 20.14
CA LYS A 372 -8.03 -9.12 21.40
C LYS A 372 -6.51 -9.15 21.30
N ALA A 373 -5.95 -8.78 20.16
CA ALA A 373 -4.49 -8.78 19.96
C ALA A 373 -3.79 -7.86 20.98
N ALA A 374 -2.55 -8.20 21.32
CA ALA A 374 -1.71 -7.30 22.07
C ALA A 374 -1.46 -6.03 21.24
N THR A 375 -1.90 -4.89 21.75
CA THR A 375 -1.70 -3.60 21.08
C THR A 375 -0.68 -2.77 21.82
N ILE A 376 0.06 -1.94 21.08
CA ILE A 376 0.92 -0.90 21.64
C ILE A 376 0.14 0.41 21.78
N GLU A 377 0.61 1.29 22.65
CA GLU A 377 0.22 2.70 22.57
C GLU A 377 0.83 3.29 21.31
N PHE A 378 -0.02 3.63 20.33
CA PHE A 378 0.40 4.16 19.05
C PHE A 378 -0.21 5.55 18.84
N SER A 379 0.64 6.50 18.47
CA SER A 379 0.22 7.85 18.13
C SER A 379 0.29 8.10 16.62
N ASP A 380 -0.88 8.25 15.99
CA ASP A 380 -0.99 8.65 14.59
C ASP A 380 -0.43 10.06 14.36
N GLU A 381 -0.55 10.97 15.34
CA GLU A 381 0.02 12.31 15.28
C GLU A 381 1.55 12.26 15.26
N LEU A 382 2.14 11.45 16.14
CA LEU A 382 3.59 11.23 16.14
C LEU A 382 4.06 10.63 14.83
N ALA A 383 3.38 9.59 14.30
CA ALA A 383 3.70 8.97 13.03
C ALA A 383 3.66 10.00 11.89
N SER A 384 2.58 10.79 11.76
CA SER A 384 2.45 11.86 10.77
C SER A 384 3.58 12.88 10.82
N SER A 385 4.12 13.14 12.02
CA SER A 385 5.16 14.15 12.20
C SER A 385 6.50 13.78 11.54
N TYR A 386 6.75 12.49 11.26
CA TYR A 386 8.00 12.01 10.65
C TYR A 386 7.81 11.07 9.45
N GLU A 387 6.58 10.68 9.08
CA GLU A 387 6.30 9.63 8.08
C GLU A 387 7.02 9.86 6.74
N GLN A 388 6.97 11.08 6.18
CA GLN A 388 7.62 11.36 4.90
C GLN A 388 9.14 11.24 5.00
N ALA A 389 9.73 11.69 6.09
CA ALA A 389 11.16 11.53 6.32
C ALA A 389 11.54 10.04 6.50
N LEU A 390 10.72 9.26 7.22
CA LEU A 390 10.89 7.81 7.40
C LEU A 390 10.88 7.08 6.06
N ILE A 391 9.85 7.31 5.23
CA ILE A 391 9.66 6.65 3.93
C ILE A 391 10.92 6.82 3.05
N TRP A 392 11.38 8.05 2.90
CA TRP A 392 12.50 8.35 2.03
C TRP A 392 13.85 8.00 2.63
N PHE A 393 13.98 8.01 3.97
CA PHE A 393 15.18 7.50 4.64
C PHE A 393 15.31 5.99 4.46
N PHE A 394 14.21 5.24 4.61
CA PHE A 394 14.17 3.80 4.34
C PHE A 394 14.61 3.49 2.89
N ASP A 395 14.03 4.17 1.91
CA ASP A 395 14.41 3.97 0.50
C ASP A 395 15.88 4.27 0.26
N SER A 396 16.37 5.38 0.81
CA SER A 396 17.73 5.87 0.55
C SER A 396 18.82 5.08 1.27
N THR A 397 18.54 4.55 2.45
CA THR A 397 19.56 3.90 3.29
C THR A 397 19.46 2.38 3.30
N ILE A 398 18.30 1.81 2.96
CA ILE A 398 18.09 0.36 3.00
C ILE A 398 17.83 -0.18 1.59
N VAL A 399 16.85 0.38 0.87
CA VAL A 399 16.45 -0.15 -0.45
C VAL A 399 17.53 0.08 -1.50
N LYS A 400 17.93 1.34 -1.70
CA LYS A 400 18.89 1.71 -2.76
C LYS A 400 20.29 1.10 -2.55
N PRO A 401 20.88 1.12 -1.33
CA PRO A 401 22.16 0.50 -1.06
C PRO A 401 22.03 -0.91 -0.45
N GLN A 402 20.99 -1.68 -0.80
CA GLN A 402 20.76 -2.99 -0.20
C GLN A 402 21.90 -3.98 -0.43
N ALA A 403 22.55 -3.91 -1.57
CA ALA A 403 23.69 -4.78 -1.89
C ALA A 403 24.84 -4.57 -0.91
N GLU A 404 25.19 -3.33 -0.61
CA GLU A 404 26.24 -2.95 0.32
C GLU A 404 25.86 -3.31 1.76
N LEU A 405 24.63 -3.02 2.17
CA LEU A 405 24.08 -3.40 3.48
C LEU A 405 24.17 -4.91 3.70
N ARG A 406 23.66 -5.69 2.74
CA ARG A 406 23.66 -7.15 2.82
C ARG A 406 25.08 -7.73 2.80
N SER A 407 25.97 -7.19 1.97
CA SER A 407 27.38 -7.60 1.96
C SER A 407 28.06 -7.40 3.31
N ALA A 408 27.88 -6.23 3.93
CA ALA A 408 28.40 -5.94 5.27
C ALA A 408 27.80 -6.88 6.33
N TRP A 409 26.49 -7.14 6.26
CA TRP A 409 25.79 -8.03 7.20
C TRP A 409 26.27 -9.47 7.07
N ILE A 410 26.41 -10.03 5.86
CA ILE A 410 26.95 -11.38 5.64
C ILE A 410 28.35 -11.51 6.21
N LYS A 411 29.24 -10.55 5.93
CA LYS A 411 30.62 -10.56 6.46
C LYS A 411 30.63 -10.54 8.00
N LEU A 412 29.74 -9.76 8.59
CA LEU A 412 29.63 -9.62 10.04
C LEU A 412 29.18 -10.94 10.69
N ILE A 413 28.13 -11.58 10.16
CA ILE A 413 27.66 -12.89 10.60
C ILE A 413 28.78 -13.93 10.47
N GLN A 414 29.45 -14.00 9.32
CA GLN A 414 30.53 -14.94 9.07
C GLN A 414 31.72 -14.73 10.02
N ALA A 415 32.07 -13.47 10.31
CA ALA A 415 33.15 -13.16 11.24
C ALA A 415 32.82 -13.63 12.68
N LYS A 416 31.55 -13.49 13.09
CA LYS A 416 31.05 -14.00 14.38
C LYS A 416 31.10 -15.53 14.44
N ILE A 417 30.53 -16.23 13.47
CA ILE A 417 30.44 -17.68 13.44
C ILE A 417 31.83 -18.32 13.40
N ASN A 418 32.76 -17.73 12.63
CA ASN A 418 34.12 -18.19 12.54
C ASN A 418 35.02 -17.74 13.72
N ASN A 419 34.44 -17.16 14.78
CA ASN A 419 35.13 -16.63 15.96
C ASN A 419 36.27 -15.63 15.62
N LYS A 420 36.16 -14.91 14.50
CA LYS A 420 37.12 -13.87 14.10
C LYS A 420 36.96 -12.57 14.90
N ILE A 421 35.78 -12.37 15.49
CA ILE A 421 35.48 -11.22 16.35
C ILE A 421 34.78 -11.69 17.62
N SER A 422 34.97 -10.93 18.72
CA SER A 422 34.24 -11.16 19.94
C SER A 422 32.76 -10.78 19.83
N GLN A 423 31.93 -11.29 20.73
CA GLN A 423 30.52 -10.91 20.79
C GLN A 423 30.33 -9.40 21.03
N GLU A 424 31.23 -8.79 21.81
CA GLU A 424 31.24 -7.34 22.05
C GLU A 424 31.53 -6.57 20.75
N LYS A 425 32.57 -6.99 20.01
CA LYS A 425 32.91 -6.38 18.72
C LYS A 425 31.80 -6.57 17.67
N PHE A 426 31.13 -7.71 17.68
CA PHE A 426 29.97 -7.94 16.85
C PHE A 426 28.85 -6.93 17.13
N ARG A 427 28.48 -6.74 18.44
CA ARG A 427 27.46 -5.76 18.83
C ARG A 427 27.85 -4.32 18.47
N GLU A 428 29.11 -3.95 18.69
CA GLU A 428 29.64 -2.65 18.29
C GLU A 428 29.45 -2.39 16.78
N LEU A 429 29.85 -3.36 15.95
CA LEU A 429 29.75 -3.24 14.48
C LEU A 429 28.31 -3.28 14.00
N VAL A 430 27.43 -4.07 14.63
CA VAL A 430 25.98 -4.02 14.37
C VAL A 430 25.42 -2.63 14.70
N ASP A 431 25.81 -2.04 15.81
CA ASP A 431 25.36 -0.71 16.17
C ASP A 431 25.88 0.37 15.18
N ILE A 432 27.12 0.25 14.72
CA ILE A 432 27.62 1.12 13.62
C ILE A 432 26.81 0.90 12.34
N LEU A 433 26.52 -0.34 11.96
CA LEU A 433 25.80 -0.69 10.74
C LEU A 433 24.38 -0.11 10.71
N THR A 434 23.70 -0.07 11.85
CA THR A 434 22.23 0.05 11.92
C THR A 434 21.72 1.32 12.61
N ASN A 435 22.51 1.90 13.53
CA ASN A 435 22.06 3.01 14.36
C ASN A 435 21.93 4.31 13.52
N PRO A 436 20.72 4.90 13.40
CA PRO A 436 20.51 6.09 12.58
C PRO A 436 21.25 7.33 13.14
N THR A 437 21.48 7.38 14.46
CA THR A 437 22.20 8.51 15.09
C THR A 437 23.70 8.43 14.91
N LYS A 438 24.23 7.31 14.39
CA LYS A 438 25.63 7.15 13.97
C LYS A 438 25.83 7.36 12.46
N LEU A 439 24.76 7.60 11.70
CA LEU A 439 24.85 7.99 10.30
C LEU A 439 25.02 9.50 10.21
N THR A 440 26.27 9.96 10.08
CA THR A 440 26.58 11.39 9.91
C THR A 440 26.50 11.78 8.45
N PHE A 441 25.85 12.90 8.15
CA PHE A 441 25.74 13.49 6.80
C PHE A 441 25.65 15.02 6.90
N ILE A 442 25.81 15.70 5.77
CA ILE A 442 25.63 17.16 5.70
C ILE A 442 24.15 17.47 5.40
N ASP A 443 23.50 18.20 6.29
CA ASP A 443 22.11 18.64 6.12
C ASP A 443 22.01 19.68 4.98
N PRO A 444 21.25 19.43 3.90
CA PRO A 444 21.10 20.38 2.81
C PRO A 444 20.46 21.72 3.19
N LEU A 445 19.71 21.78 4.30
CA LEU A 445 19.09 23.03 4.78
C LEU A 445 20.08 23.95 5.50
N THR A 446 21.02 23.37 6.24
CA THR A 446 21.91 24.13 7.12
C THR A 446 23.36 24.09 6.70
N ASN A 447 23.72 23.20 5.77
CA ASN A 447 25.10 22.90 5.34
C ASN A 447 26.00 22.49 6.52
N LYS A 448 25.43 21.84 7.56
CA LYS A 448 26.16 21.38 8.76
C LYS A 448 26.07 19.87 8.93
N PRO A 449 27.07 19.23 9.56
CA PRO A 449 26.98 17.84 9.94
C PRO A 449 25.78 17.60 10.87
N THR A 450 25.04 16.54 10.61
CA THR A 450 23.92 16.09 11.42
C THR A 450 23.76 14.57 11.36
N THR A 451 22.82 14.02 12.14
CA THR A 451 22.46 12.60 12.16
C THR A 451 20.94 12.45 12.08
N PHE A 452 20.45 11.25 11.78
CA PHE A 452 19.02 11.01 11.63
C PHE A 452 18.37 10.68 12.97
N THR A 453 18.11 11.74 13.76
CA THR A 453 17.31 11.66 15.00
C THR A 453 15.82 11.85 14.70
N MET A 454 14.95 11.56 15.68
CA MET A 454 13.51 11.79 15.54
C MET A 454 13.23 13.29 15.34
N GLU A 455 13.86 14.15 16.10
CA GLU A 455 13.70 15.61 16.02
C GLU A 455 14.14 16.13 14.63
N TYR A 456 15.22 15.56 14.09
CA TYR A 456 15.64 15.92 12.74
C TYR A 456 14.63 15.45 11.70
N ALA A 457 14.15 14.21 11.81
CA ALA A 457 13.12 13.68 10.91
C ALA A 457 11.85 14.53 10.93
N GLN A 458 11.37 14.90 12.12
CA GLN A 458 10.22 15.79 12.28
C GLN A 458 10.46 17.18 11.65
N LYS A 459 11.64 17.75 11.88
CA LYS A 459 12.03 19.05 11.32
C LYS A 459 11.97 19.06 9.80
N ILE A 460 12.50 18.03 9.14
CA ILE A 460 12.57 17.97 7.68
C ILE A 460 11.30 17.40 7.03
N ASN A 461 10.42 16.75 7.78
CA ASN A 461 9.22 16.11 7.26
C ASN A 461 8.38 17.00 6.32
N PRO A 462 8.07 18.26 6.68
CA PRO A 462 7.34 19.16 5.78
C PRO A 462 8.10 19.51 4.48
N HIS A 463 9.44 19.52 4.53
CA HIS A 463 10.28 19.81 3.37
C HIS A 463 10.32 18.68 2.35
N MET A 464 9.97 17.43 2.76
CA MET A 464 9.95 16.26 1.88
C MET A 464 8.91 16.38 0.73
N LYS A 465 7.97 17.31 0.82
CA LYS A 465 7.04 17.67 -0.27
C LYS A 465 7.77 18.32 -1.45
N ASN A 466 8.84 19.08 -1.19
CA ASN A 466 9.66 19.69 -2.22
C ASN A 466 10.54 18.64 -2.90
N VAL A 467 10.38 18.47 -4.21
CA VAL A 467 11.06 17.43 -4.99
C VAL A 467 12.58 17.64 -5.01
N ASP A 468 13.04 18.87 -5.17
CA ASP A 468 14.48 19.18 -5.26
C ASP A 468 15.17 18.92 -3.92
N PHE A 469 14.57 19.39 -2.82
CA PHE A 469 15.07 19.10 -1.47
C PHE A 469 15.11 17.59 -1.21
N ARG A 470 14.00 16.90 -1.49
CA ARG A 470 13.89 15.46 -1.30
C ARG A 470 14.93 14.68 -2.10
N THR A 471 15.12 15.03 -3.38
CA THR A 471 16.13 14.39 -4.23
C THR A 471 17.54 14.59 -3.69
N ASN A 472 17.85 15.80 -3.23
CA ASN A 472 19.15 16.12 -2.66
C ASN A 472 19.41 15.34 -1.36
N ILE A 473 18.50 15.40 -0.38
CA ILE A 473 18.70 14.74 0.92
C ILE A 473 18.74 13.21 0.76
N CYS A 474 17.94 12.61 -0.14
CA CYS A 474 18.00 11.17 -0.45
C CYS A 474 19.36 10.76 -1.01
N SER A 475 19.97 11.57 -1.87
CA SER A 475 21.32 11.31 -2.39
C SER A 475 22.35 11.38 -1.26
N VAL A 476 22.26 12.38 -0.39
CA VAL A 476 23.14 12.55 0.77
C VAL A 476 23.05 11.35 1.72
N TRP A 477 21.84 10.93 2.08
CA TRP A 477 21.62 9.77 2.94
C TRP A 477 22.15 8.48 2.33
N ARG A 478 21.89 8.25 1.04
CA ARG A 478 22.40 7.08 0.32
C ARG A 478 23.91 7.00 0.35
N ASN A 479 24.59 8.09 0.04
CA ASN A 479 26.06 8.11 0.03
C ASN A 479 26.65 7.86 1.43
N ALA A 480 26.05 8.47 2.46
CA ALA A 480 26.43 8.24 3.85
C ALA A 480 26.22 6.78 4.28
N ALA A 481 25.10 6.16 3.88
CA ALA A 481 24.80 4.77 4.16
C ALA A 481 25.80 3.82 3.49
N ILE A 482 26.10 4.03 2.21
CA ILE A 482 27.11 3.24 1.48
C ILE A 482 28.46 3.32 2.18
N ALA A 483 28.92 4.52 2.53
CA ALA A 483 30.19 4.71 3.23
C ALA A 483 30.23 3.98 4.58
N ARG A 484 29.14 4.04 5.34
CA ARG A 484 28.98 3.32 6.62
C ARG A 484 29.04 1.80 6.43
N TYR A 485 28.35 1.25 5.43
CA TYR A 485 28.36 -0.18 5.15
C TYR A 485 29.74 -0.68 4.73
N GLN A 486 30.43 0.10 3.89
CA GLN A 486 31.82 -0.17 3.49
C GLN A 486 32.78 -0.09 4.69
N GLN A 487 32.60 0.86 5.58
CA GLN A 487 33.38 0.96 6.83
C GLN A 487 33.28 -0.31 7.69
N VAL A 488 32.03 -0.81 7.89
CA VAL A 488 31.80 -2.05 8.64
C VAL A 488 32.44 -3.25 7.93
N ALA A 489 32.26 -3.36 6.61
CA ALA A 489 32.84 -4.44 5.82
C ALA A 489 34.37 -4.44 5.86
N SER A 490 34.99 -3.27 5.85
CA SER A 490 36.46 -3.12 5.90
C SER A 490 37.03 -3.40 7.28
N ALA A 491 36.27 -3.11 8.36
CA ALA A 491 36.69 -3.41 9.75
C ALA A 491 36.80 -4.92 10.04
N LEU A 492 36.26 -5.77 9.16
CA LEU A 492 36.27 -7.24 9.27
C LEU A 492 37.41 -7.90 8.50
N GLY A 493 38.29 -7.13 7.85
CA GLY A 493 39.32 -7.60 6.96
C GLY A 493 38.72 -7.92 5.59
N GLY A 494 38.99 -7.09 4.60
CA GLY A 494 38.55 -7.29 3.21
C GLY A 494 39.22 -8.51 2.58
#